data_1e31010e55c52bf63e9ac81c2d3a0d16
#
_entry.id   1e31010e55c52bf63e9ac81c2d3a0d16
#
_cell.length_a   1.000
_cell.length_b   1.000
_cell.length_c   1.000
_cell.angle_alpha   90.00
_cell.angle_beta   90.00
_cell.angle_gamma   90.00
#
_symmetry.space_group_name_H-M   'P 1'
#
loop_
_entity.id
_entity.type
_entity.pdbx_description
1 polymer ?
#
loop_
_entity_poly.entity_id
_entity_poly.type
_entity_poly.pdbx_seq_one_letter_code
_entity_poly.pdbx_strand_id
1 'polypeptide(L)'
;ILFQKMMTLDGHIIDIFSRITKLGYEGTMKLLANPIVGVKQKDADATYCKRREKSQSEITLDELATKPADYLYNKIRMLEDPYPNAFFVANDGKKILFKGVEIL
;
A
#
# COMPACT_ATOMS: atom_id res chain seq x y z
N ILE A 1 18.14 13.27 -1.98
CA ILE A 1 17.88 12.19 -1.00
C ILE A 1 18.74 12.46 0.21
N LEU A 2 18.15 12.57 1.38
CA LEU A 2 18.86 12.72 2.65
C LEU A 2 18.95 11.39 3.41
N PHE A 3 17.96 10.53 3.24
CA PHE A 3 17.89 9.21 3.87
C PHE A 3 17.09 8.25 2.97
N GLN A 4 17.56 7.04 2.87
CA GLN A 4 16.87 5.96 2.14
C GLN A 4 17.17 4.63 2.79
N LYS A 5 16.14 3.81 2.96
CA LYS A 5 16.26 2.47 3.53
C LYS A 5 15.22 1.54 2.92
N MET A 6 15.61 0.32 2.66
CA MET A 6 14.67 -0.74 2.22
C MET A 6 13.83 -1.22 3.39
N MET A 7 12.57 -1.56 3.13
CA MET A 7 11.68 -2.23 4.07
C MET A 7 10.83 -3.28 3.36
N THR A 8 10.37 -4.30 4.09
CA THR A 8 9.41 -5.26 3.57
C THR A 8 7.99 -4.68 3.56
N LEU A 9 7.18 -5.10 2.58
CA LEU A 9 5.76 -4.77 2.45
C LEU A 9 4.85 -5.94 2.90
N ASP A 10 5.37 -6.89 3.68
CA ASP A 10 4.59 -8.01 4.20
C ASP A 10 3.56 -7.54 5.25
N GLY A 11 2.52 -8.35 5.45
CA GLY A 11 1.44 -8.07 6.39
C GLY A 11 0.38 -7.11 5.83
N HIS A 12 -0.42 -6.56 6.70
CA HIS A 12 -1.49 -5.63 6.39
C HIS A 12 -1.01 -4.18 6.32
N ILE A 13 -1.86 -3.28 5.85
CA ILE A 13 -1.49 -1.87 5.68
C ILE A 13 -1.03 -1.22 6.99
N ILE A 14 -1.62 -1.62 8.12
CA ILE A 14 -1.23 -1.11 9.43
C ILE A 14 0.20 -1.51 9.83
N ASP A 15 0.62 -2.73 9.45
CA ASP A 15 1.98 -3.22 9.71
C ASP A 15 3.01 -2.44 8.87
N ILE A 16 2.64 -2.14 7.62
CA ILE A 16 3.46 -1.32 6.72
C ILE A 16 3.61 0.09 7.27
N PHE A 17 2.52 0.72 7.72
CA PHE A 17 2.56 2.04 8.35
C PHE A 17 3.40 2.08 9.61
N SER A 18 3.31 1.06 10.45
CA SER A 18 4.14 0.95 11.64
C SER A 18 5.63 0.94 11.29
N ARG A 19 6.02 0.20 10.24
CA ARG A 19 7.41 0.18 9.75
C ARG A 19 7.83 1.53 9.16
N ILE A 20 6.96 2.17 8.37
CA ILE A 20 7.22 3.51 7.81
C ILE A 20 7.47 4.52 8.94
N THR A 21 6.61 4.51 9.97
CA THR A 21 6.75 5.40 11.13
C THR A 21 8.07 5.20 11.85
N LYS A 22 8.45 3.93 12.09
CA LYS A 22 9.74 3.60 12.71
C LYS A 22 10.93 4.07 11.89
N LEU A 23 10.92 3.81 10.57
CA LEU A 23 11.98 4.24 9.67
C LEU A 23 12.04 5.76 9.52
N GLY A 24 10.90 6.43 9.49
CA GLY A 24 10.82 7.89 9.49
C GLY A 24 11.43 8.50 10.74
N TYR A 25 11.13 7.94 11.90
CA TYR A 25 11.76 8.34 13.17
C TYR A 25 13.28 8.14 13.14
N GLU A 26 13.76 6.94 12.75
CA GLU A 26 15.19 6.64 12.65
C GLU A 26 15.90 7.63 11.70
N GLY A 27 15.31 7.91 10.54
CA GLY A 27 15.85 8.86 9.56
C GLY A 27 15.91 10.28 10.12
N THR A 28 14.84 10.73 10.77
CA THR A 28 14.78 12.05 11.40
C THR A 28 15.85 12.20 12.49
N MET A 29 15.99 11.23 13.36
CA MET A 29 17.01 11.26 14.42
C MET A 29 18.43 11.31 13.87
N LYS A 30 18.70 10.58 12.78
CA LYS A 30 20.01 10.65 12.10
C LYS A 30 20.31 12.02 11.52
N LEU A 31 19.30 12.65 10.88
CA LEU A 31 19.42 14.00 10.31
C LEU A 31 19.66 15.06 11.38
N LEU A 32 19.02 14.93 12.55
CA LEU A 32 19.21 15.86 13.67
C LEU A 32 20.57 15.68 14.37
N ALA A 33 21.07 14.45 14.44
CA ALA A 33 22.33 14.16 15.10
C ALA A 33 23.58 14.54 14.28
N ASN A 34 23.47 14.52 12.94
CA ASN A 34 24.62 14.76 12.06
C ASN A 34 24.20 15.56 10.82
N PRO A 35 24.98 16.57 10.39
CA PRO A 35 24.73 17.22 9.13
C PRO A 35 24.91 16.21 7.99
N ILE A 36 23.84 15.95 7.24
CA ILE A 36 23.84 15.05 6.09
C ILE A 36 23.82 15.86 4.81
N VAL A 37 24.76 15.60 3.92
CA VAL A 37 24.75 16.18 2.57
C VAL A 37 23.76 15.41 1.71
N GLY A 38 22.79 16.13 1.15
CA GLY A 38 21.76 15.54 0.28
C GLY A 38 22.35 15.05 -1.05
N VAL A 39 21.92 13.88 -1.50
CA VAL A 39 22.24 13.34 -2.83
C VAL A 39 21.12 13.70 -3.79
N LYS A 40 21.44 14.34 -4.92
CA LYS A 40 20.46 14.69 -5.95
C LYS A 40 19.86 13.40 -6.55
N GLN A 41 18.55 13.36 -6.70
CA GLN A 41 17.88 12.28 -7.44
C GLN A 41 18.18 12.39 -8.93
N LYS A 42 18.26 11.24 -9.60
CA LYS A 42 18.40 11.17 -11.05
C LYS A 42 17.00 11.14 -11.66
N ASP A 43 16.67 12.17 -12.42
CA ASP A 43 15.33 12.28 -13.06
C ASP A 43 15.08 11.13 -14.07
N ALA A 44 16.14 10.61 -14.68
CA ALA A 44 16.04 9.46 -15.59
C ALA A 44 15.53 8.16 -14.92
N ASP A 45 15.71 8.03 -13.60
CA ASP A 45 15.29 6.86 -12.83
C ASP A 45 13.92 7.10 -12.14
N ALA A 46 13.26 8.23 -12.43
CA ALA A 46 11.98 8.58 -11.81
C ALA A 46 10.86 7.67 -12.32
N THR A 47 10.09 7.13 -11.37
CA THR A 47 8.87 6.37 -11.67
C THR A 47 7.65 7.13 -11.16
N TYR A 48 6.58 7.12 -11.94
CA TYR A 48 5.34 7.80 -11.60
C TYR A 48 4.20 6.80 -11.51
N CYS A 49 3.45 6.86 -10.43
CA CYS A 49 2.24 6.08 -10.26
C CYS A 49 1.02 7.01 -10.25
N LYS A 50 0.04 6.72 -11.11
CA LYS A 50 -1.21 7.47 -11.13
C LYS A 50 -1.98 7.23 -9.83
N ARG A 51 -2.58 8.30 -9.29
CA ARG A 51 -3.42 8.16 -8.09
C ARG A 51 -4.60 7.23 -8.36
N ARG A 52 -4.86 6.34 -7.44
CA ARG A 52 -5.94 5.37 -7.50
C ARG A 52 -7.31 6.06 -7.44
N GLU A 53 -8.25 5.60 -8.27
CA GLU A 53 -9.65 6.00 -8.26
C GLU A 53 -10.49 5.04 -7.42
N LYS A 54 -11.65 5.51 -6.90
CA LYS A 54 -12.54 4.68 -6.06
C LYS A 54 -13.04 3.41 -6.76
N SER A 55 -13.28 3.48 -8.07
CA SER A 55 -13.68 2.34 -8.90
C SER A 55 -12.67 1.19 -8.88
N GLN A 56 -11.40 1.51 -8.74
CA GLN A 56 -10.32 0.51 -8.68
C GLN A 56 -10.28 -0.29 -7.36
N SER A 57 -11.12 0.08 -6.37
CA SER A 57 -11.30 -0.69 -5.15
C SER A 57 -12.34 -1.81 -5.30
N GLU A 58 -13.07 -1.85 -6.40
CA GLU A 58 -14.00 -2.95 -6.71
C GLU A 58 -13.23 -4.22 -7.06
N ILE A 59 -13.66 -5.34 -6.49
CA ILE A 59 -13.26 -6.68 -6.87
C ILE A 59 -14.39 -7.24 -7.74
N THR A 60 -14.11 -7.42 -9.01
CA THR A 60 -15.10 -7.92 -9.95
C THR A 60 -15.23 -9.44 -9.88
N LEU A 61 -16.35 -9.97 -10.36
CA LEU A 61 -16.54 -11.43 -10.50
C LEU A 61 -15.48 -12.04 -11.43
N ASP A 62 -15.09 -11.32 -12.47
CA ASP A 62 -14.00 -11.73 -13.36
C ASP A 62 -12.66 -11.84 -12.61
N GLU A 63 -12.32 -10.86 -11.78
CA GLU A 63 -11.11 -10.95 -10.94
C GLU A 63 -11.16 -12.15 -9.99
N LEU A 64 -12.30 -12.42 -9.35
CA LEU A 64 -12.47 -13.58 -8.48
C LEU A 64 -12.29 -14.91 -9.23
N ALA A 65 -12.74 -14.97 -10.48
CA ALA A 65 -12.65 -16.16 -11.30
C ALA A 65 -11.29 -16.37 -11.96
N THR A 66 -10.54 -15.30 -12.24
CA THR A 66 -9.35 -15.35 -13.10
C THR A 66 -8.04 -15.00 -12.40
N LYS A 67 -8.08 -14.26 -11.26
CA LYS A 67 -6.87 -13.80 -10.59
C LYS A 67 -6.42 -14.77 -9.50
N PRO A 68 -5.09 -14.94 -9.33
CA PRO A 68 -4.56 -15.80 -8.27
C PRO A 68 -4.82 -15.19 -6.88
N ALA A 69 -4.78 -16.03 -5.84
CA ALA A 69 -5.02 -15.65 -4.46
C ALA A 69 -4.13 -14.48 -4.00
N ASP A 70 -2.84 -14.51 -4.36
CA ASP A 70 -1.89 -13.44 -4.00
C ASP A 70 -2.30 -12.07 -4.56
N TYR A 71 -2.86 -12.03 -5.77
CA TYR A 71 -3.35 -10.78 -6.34
C TYR A 71 -4.52 -10.22 -5.52
N LEU A 72 -5.51 -11.05 -5.22
CA LEU A 72 -6.69 -10.68 -4.45
C LEU A 72 -6.32 -10.29 -3.02
N TYR A 73 -5.46 -11.08 -2.38
CA TYR A 73 -4.89 -10.78 -1.07
C TYR A 73 -4.23 -9.39 -1.04
N ASN A 74 -3.30 -9.13 -1.95
CA ASN A 74 -2.60 -7.86 -2.03
C ASN A 74 -3.54 -6.69 -2.30
N LYS A 75 -4.56 -6.87 -3.14
CA LYS A 75 -5.56 -5.85 -3.44
C LYS A 75 -6.40 -5.50 -2.20
N ILE A 76 -6.83 -6.51 -1.43
CA ILE A 76 -7.68 -6.31 -0.24
C ILE A 76 -6.86 -5.75 0.92
N ARG A 77 -5.73 -6.38 1.30
CA ARG A 77 -4.92 -5.96 2.46
C ARG A 77 -4.38 -4.53 2.37
N MET A 78 -4.25 -3.99 1.16
CA MET A 78 -3.81 -2.61 0.93
C MET A 78 -4.97 -1.60 0.90
N LEU A 79 -6.21 -2.07 1.02
CA LEU A 79 -7.43 -1.27 1.04
C LEU A 79 -8.21 -1.45 2.34
N GLU A 80 -7.50 -1.61 3.44
CA GLU A 80 -8.07 -1.64 4.79
C GLU A 80 -8.13 -0.23 5.39
N ASP A 81 -8.85 -0.08 6.51
CA ASP A 81 -8.92 1.18 7.23
C ASP A 81 -7.50 1.76 7.52
N PRO A 82 -7.29 3.06 7.39
CA PRO A 82 -8.27 4.15 7.20
C PRO A 82 -8.63 4.45 5.74
N TYR A 83 -8.20 3.66 4.78
CA TYR A 83 -8.52 3.86 3.38
C TYR A 83 -9.89 3.27 3.02
N PRO A 84 -10.50 3.72 1.89
CA PRO A 84 -11.69 3.08 1.37
C PRO A 84 -11.44 1.59 1.11
N ASN A 85 -12.19 0.74 1.81
CA ASN A 85 -12.01 -0.71 1.70
C ASN A 85 -12.30 -1.23 0.30
N ALA A 86 -11.67 -2.37 -0.04
CA ALA A 86 -12.07 -3.15 -1.19
C ALA A 86 -13.52 -3.62 -1.04
N PHE A 87 -14.24 -3.71 -2.13
CA PHE A 87 -15.65 -4.12 -2.14
C PHE A 87 -15.98 -4.90 -3.41
N PHE A 88 -17.08 -5.63 -3.36
CA PHE A 88 -17.75 -6.08 -4.57
C PHE A 88 -19.21 -5.63 -4.58
N VAL A 89 -19.82 -5.58 -5.77
CA VAL A 89 -21.21 -5.20 -5.95
C VAL A 89 -22.03 -6.47 -6.22
N ALA A 90 -23.00 -6.76 -5.32
CA ALA A 90 -23.92 -7.86 -5.48
C ALA A 90 -24.96 -7.56 -6.58
N ASN A 91 -25.69 -8.59 -7.04
CA ASN A 91 -26.64 -8.44 -8.14
C ASN A 91 -27.81 -7.49 -7.84
N ASP A 92 -28.10 -7.24 -6.56
CA ASP A 92 -29.08 -6.25 -6.10
C ASP A 92 -28.53 -4.83 -5.98
N GLY A 93 -27.28 -4.59 -6.44
CA GLY A 93 -26.60 -3.31 -6.42
C GLY A 93 -25.98 -2.93 -5.09
N LYS A 94 -26.11 -3.75 -4.05
CA LYS A 94 -25.48 -3.49 -2.75
C LYS A 94 -24.00 -3.79 -2.76
N LYS A 95 -23.22 -2.99 -2.03
CA LYS A 95 -21.78 -3.18 -1.86
C LYS A 95 -21.49 -3.99 -0.61
N ILE A 96 -20.66 -5.00 -0.77
CA ILE A 96 -20.10 -5.76 0.36
C ILE A 96 -18.63 -5.35 0.51
N LEU A 97 -18.26 -4.85 1.68
CA LEU A 97 -16.91 -4.39 1.99
C LEU A 97 -16.07 -5.53 2.58
N PHE A 98 -14.83 -5.64 2.11
CA PHE A 98 -13.83 -6.52 2.70
C PHE A 98 -13.09 -5.76 3.81
N LYS A 99 -13.23 -6.22 5.06
CA LYS A 99 -12.58 -5.62 6.24
C LYS A 99 -11.26 -6.29 6.62
N GLY A 100 -10.93 -7.37 5.96
CA GLY A 100 -9.70 -8.11 6.14
C GLY A 100 -9.64 -9.30 5.20
N VAL A 101 -8.47 -9.91 5.06
CA VAL A 101 -8.23 -11.05 4.19
C VAL A 101 -7.04 -11.87 4.71
N GLU A 102 -7.16 -13.19 4.61
CA GLU A 102 -6.09 -14.14 4.89
C GLU A 102 -5.98 -15.15 3.75
N ILE A 103 -4.78 -15.66 3.51
CA ILE A 103 -4.56 -16.85 2.67
C ILE A 103 -4.32 -18.04 3.60
N LEU A 104 -5.12 -19.07 3.42
CA LEU A 104 -5.00 -20.32 4.20
C LEU A 104 -4.07 -21.30 3.50
#